data_1e74b8db15630aed4aa0c2637deb86b6
#
_entry.id   1e74b8db15630aed4aa0c2637deb86b6
#
_cell.length_a   1.000
_cell.length_b   1.000
_cell.length_c   1.000
_cell.angle_alpha   90.00
_cell.angle_beta   90.00
_cell.angle_gamma   90.00
#
_symmetry.space_group_name_H-M   'P 1'
#
loop_
_entity.id
_entity.type
_entity.pdbx_description
1 polymer ?
#
loop_
_entity_poly.entity_id
_entity_poly.type
_entity_poly.pdbx_seq_one_letter_code
_entity_poly.pdbx_strand_id
1 'polypeptide(L)'
;MLPEDEYNQKLVSNVHPADWVNPTPSGKYNLVVIGAGTAGLVTAAGAAGLGAKVALIERQFMGGDCLNVSCVPSKAIISAARAAAAVRDAGEFGVNVPPGTEVDFGKVMERMRKLRSDLSPHDSVKRFTALGIDVYLGQGSFIDSSTITVDGTLLSFSKAVICTGARASAPPIAGLDTVSYLTNETLFSLTELP
;
A
#
# COMPACT_ATOMS: atom_id res chain seq x y z
N MET A 1 -7.64 -8.78 2.36
CA MET A 1 -6.31 -8.69 3.05
C MET A 1 -6.39 -9.47 4.35
N LEU A 2 -5.38 -10.25 4.69
CA LEU A 2 -5.37 -11.08 5.91
C LEU A 2 -4.54 -10.44 7.03
N PRO A 3 -4.89 -10.72 8.32
CA PRO A 3 -6.14 -11.34 8.78
C PRO A 3 -7.36 -10.44 8.48
N GLU A 4 -8.56 -11.01 8.50
CA GLU A 4 -9.78 -10.22 8.38
C GLU A 4 -10.15 -9.63 9.75
N ASP A 5 -9.68 -8.43 10.01
CA ASP A 5 -9.99 -7.64 11.19
C ASP A 5 -10.50 -6.24 10.81
N GLU A 6 -10.96 -5.49 11.80
CA GLU A 6 -11.51 -4.15 11.61
C GLU A 6 -10.51 -3.17 10.97
N TYR A 7 -9.21 -3.31 11.27
CA TYR A 7 -8.16 -2.43 10.73
C TYR A 7 -7.92 -2.69 9.26
N ASN A 8 -7.83 -3.96 8.86
CA ASN A 8 -7.68 -4.33 7.47
C ASN A 8 -8.94 -4.04 6.66
N GLN A 9 -10.14 -4.21 7.24
CA GLN A 9 -11.39 -3.81 6.59
C GLN A 9 -11.43 -2.30 6.35
N LYS A 10 -11.08 -1.47 7.35
CA LYS A 10 -10.97 -0.01 7.22
C LYS A 10 -9.91 0.38 6.19
N LEU A 11 -8.74 -0.26 6.19
CA LEU A 11 -7.71 -0.01 5.19
C LEU A 11 -8.26 -0.25 3.78
N VAL A 12 -8.82 -1.44 3.53
CA VAL A 12 -9.33 -1.83 2.22
C VAL A 12 -10.45 -0.89 1.77
N SER A 13 -11.37 -0.49 2.66
CA SER A 13 -12.44 0.46 2.34
C SER A 13 -11.91 1.83 1.89
N ASN A 14 -10.71 2.24 2.28
CA ASN A 14 -10.07 3.46 1.84
C ASN A 14 -9.32 3.31 0.50
N VAL A 15 -8.56 2.20 0.35
CA VAL A 15 -7.60 2.05 -0.75
C VAL A 15 -8.12 1.21 -1.92
N HIS A 16 -9.22 0.47 -1.71
CA HIS A 16 -9.92 -0.32 -2.72
C HIS A 16 -11.36 -0.59 -2.29
N PRO A 17 -12.23 0.45 -2.22
CA PRO A 17 -13.63 0.27 -1.82
C PRO A 17 -14.33 -0.74 -2.74
N ALA A 18 -15.07 -1.69 -2.15
CA ALA A 18 -15.74 -2.75 -2.92
C ALA A 18 -16.91 -2.23 -3.76
N ASP A 19 -17.48 -1.10 -3.37
CA ASP A 19 -18.58 -0.41 -4.05
C ASP A 19 -18.11 0.71 -5.00
N TRP A 20 -16.78 0.81 -5.23
CA TRP A 20 -16.26 1.82 -6.14
C TRP A 20 -16.71 1.59 -7.58
N VAL A 21 -17.23 2.66 -8.17
CA VAL A 21 -17.57 2.70 -9.60
C VAL A 21 -16.59 3.62 -10.31
N ASN A 22 -15.86 3.08 -11.28
CA ASN A 22 -14.94 3.87 -12.08
C ASN A 22 -15.67 5.00 -12.80
N PRO A 23 -15.10 6.22 -12.86
CA PRO A 23 -15.72 7.33 -13.52
C PRO A 23 -15.83 7.10 -15.03
N THR A 24 -16.85 7.71 -15.67
CA THR A 24 -16.96 7.77 -17.12
C THR A 24 -15.94 8.78 -17.66
N PRO A 25 -15.02 8.36 -18.56
CA PRO A 25 -14.05 9.28 -19.12
C PRO A 25 -14.72 10.41 -19.90
N SER A 26 -14.26 11.64 -19.72
CA SER A 26 -14.74 12.79 -20.47
C SER A 26 -13.60 13.49 -21.19
N GLY A 27 -13.49 13.33 -22.50
CA GLY A 27 -12.43 13.94 -23.29
C GLY A 27 -11.04 13.34 -23.03
N LYS A 28 -10.00 14.08 -23.41
CA LYS A 28 -8.60 13.61 -23.36
C LYS A 28 -7.92 14.03 -22.05
N TYR A 29 -7.23 13.10 -21.40
CA TYR A 29 -6.39 13.37 -20.23
C TYR A 29 -5.07 14.06 -20.64
N ASN A 30 -4.61 15.01 -19.85
CA ASN A 30 -3.27 15.54 -19.97
C ASN A 30 -2.25 14.49 -19.55
N LEU A 31 -2.58 13.75 -18.47
CA LEU A 31 -1.72 12.72 -17.91
C LEU A 31 -2.53 11.52 -17.46
N VAL A 32 -2.07 10.32 -17.84
CA VAL A 32 -2.49 9.06 -17.22
C VAL A 32 -1.33 8.49 -16.42
N VAL A 33 -1.57 8.16 -15.16
CA VAL A 33 -0.60 7.56 -14.25
C VAL A 33 -1.01 6.11 -13.98
N ILE A 34 -0.12 5.17 -14.27
CA ILE A 34 -0.37 3.73 -14.08
C ILE A 34 0.37 3.26 -12.84
N GLY A 35 -0.39 2.89 -11.82
CA GLY A 35 0.05 2.52 -10.48
C GLY A 35 -0.11 3.66 -9.48
N ALA A 36 -0.84 3.40 -8.39
CA ALA A 36 -1.11 4.34 -7.31
C ALA A 36 -0.28 4.03 -6.04
N GLY A 37 0.97 3.60 -6.21
CA GLY A 37 1.98 3.62 -5.17
C GLY A 37 2.53 5.03 -4.95
N THR A 38 3.55 5.16 -4.10
CA THR A 38 4.14 6.48 -3.71
C THR A 38 4.48 7.35 -4.92
N ALA A 39 5.14 6.80 -5.96
CA ALA A 39 5.50 7.55 -7.15
C ALA A 39 4.27 8.03 -7.93
N GLY A 40 3.28 7.15 -8.12
CA GLY A 40 2.06 7.49 -8.84
C GLY A 40 1.20 8.51 -8.11
N LEU A 41 1.02 8.35 -6.81
CA LEU A 41 0.24 9.28 -5.97
C LEU A 41 0.84 10.70 -5.99
N VAL A 42 2.16 10.81 -5.82
CA VAL A 42 2.86 12.11 -5.87
C VAL A 42 2.78 12.73 -7.26
N THR A 43 2.97 11.94 -8.32
CA THR A 43 2.88 12.40 -9.71
C THR A 43 1.47 12.89 -10.04
N ALA A 44 0.45 12.10 -9.69
CA ALA A 44 -0.95 12.46 -9.97
C ALA A 44 -1.38 13.73 -9.21
N ALA A 45 -1.08 13.81 -7.90
CA ALA A 45 -1.41 14.97 -7.08
C ALA A 45 -0.67 16.23 -7.55
N GLY A 46 0.62 16.11 -7.89
CA GLY A 46 1.42 17.22 -8.42
C GLY A 46 0.88 17.75 -9.74
N ALA A 47 0.56 16.86 -10.68
CA ALA A 47 0.01 17.25 -11.99
C ALA A 47 -1.39 17.89 -11.84
N ALA A 48 -2.27 17.33 -11.02
CA ALA A 48 -3.59 17.90 -10.76
C ALA A 48 -3.49 19.28 -10.09
N GLY A 49 -2.57 19.44 -9.12
CA GLY A 49 -2.29 20.72 -8.46
C GLY A 49 -1.81 21.83 -9.43
N LEU A 50 -1.23 21.42 -10.57
CA LEU A 50 -0.84 22.34 -11.66
C LEU A 50 -1.97 22.52 -12.70
N GLY A 51 -3.18 22.03 -12.45
CA GLY A 51 -4.34 22.18 -13.32
C GLY A 51 -4.45 21.15 -14.45
N ALA A 52 -3.63 20.11 -14.45
CA ALA A 52 -3.75 19.04 -15.44
C ALA A 52 -4.98 18.16 -15.16
N LYS A 53 -5.66 17.71 -16.22
CA LYS A 53 -6.64 16.64 -16.15
C LYS A 53 -5.92 15.29 -16.04
N VAL A 54 -6.07 14.61 -14.91
CA VAL A 54 -5.31 13.40 -14.56
C VAL A 54 -6.24 12.22 -14.38
N ALA A 55 -5.86 11.07 -14.97
CA ALA A 55 -6.39 9.76 -14.61
C ALA A 55 -5.30 8.97 -13.84
N LEU A 56 -5.68 8.36 -12.72
CA LEU A 56 -4.85 7.50 -11.91
C LEU A 56 -5.43 6.09 -11.92
N ILE A 57 -4.62 5.12 -12.34
CA ILE A 57 -5.05 3.72 -12.48
C ILE A 57 -4.34 2.86 -11.44
N GLU A 58 -5.11 2.07 -10.68
CA GLU A 58 -4.56 1.12 -9.71
C GLU A 58 -5.25 -0.23 -9.80
N ARG A 59 -4.46 -1.29 -9.95
CA ARG A 59 -5.01 -2.65 -10.09
C ARG A 59 -5.33 -3.35 -8.78
N GLN A 60 -4.76 -2.90 -7.66
CA GLN A 60 -4.86 -3.60 -6.38
C GLN A 60 -5.26 -2.65 -5.25
N PHE A 61 -4.28 -2.06 -4.55
CA PHE A 61 -4.49 -1.19 -3.41
C PHE A 61 -3.72 0.11 -3.60
N MET A 62 -4.41 1.23 -3.52
CA MET A 62 -3.76 2.54 -3.47
C MET A 62 -2.80 2.63 -2.28
N GLY A 63 -1.77 3.50 -2.37
CA GLY A 63 -0.67 3.53 -1.42
C GLY A 63 0.49 2.58 -1.80
N GLY A 64 0.22 1.59 -2.67
CA GLY A 64 1.20 0.63 -3.16
C GLY A 64 1.92 -0.12 -2.03
N ASP A 65 3.13 -0.59 -2.28
CA ASP A 65 3.91 -1.35 -1.30
C ASP A 65 4.17 -0.54 -0.02
N CYS A 66 4.44 0.75 -0.14
CA CYS A 66 4.80 1.58 1.01
C CYS A 66 3.75 1.54 2.12
N LEU A 67 2.50 1.77 1.80
CA LEU A 67 1.40 1.70 2.77
C LEU A 67 1.10 0.24 3.15
N ASN A 68 1.01 -0.65 2.16
CA ASN A 68 0.37 -1.95 2.35
C ASN A 68 1.33 -3.04 2.86
N VAL A 69 2.55 -3.13 2.33
CA VAL A 69 3.45 -4.28 2.54
C VAL A 69 4.93 -3.90 2.69
N SER A 70 5.27 -2.65 2.99
CA SER A 70 6.69 -2.28 3.16
C SER A 70 6.91 -1.19 4.21
N CYS A 71 6.96 0.10 3.84
CA CYS A 71 7.45 1.18 4.71
C CYS A 71 6.66 1.31 6.02
N VAL A 72 5.35 1.36 5.94
CA VAL A 72 4.48 1.57 7.11
C VAL A 72 4.52 0.36 8.04
N PRO A 73 4.20 -0.86 7.57
CA PRO A 73 4.18 -2.02 8.44
C PRO A 73 5.58 -2.37 8.99
N SER A 74 6.65 -2.25 8.20
CA SER A 74 8.00 -2.55 8.69
C SER A 74 8.45 -1.59 9.78
N LYS A 75 8.21 -0.28 9.62
CA LYS A 75 8.56 0.71 10.64
C LYS A 75 7.75 0.54 11.92
N ALA A 76 6.50 0.11 11.83
CA ALA A 76 5.69 -0.20 13.00
C ALA A 76 6.29 -1.36 13.81
N ILE A 77 6.74 -2.43 13.16
CA ILE A 77 7.39 -3.57 13.80
C ILE A 77 8.77 -3.19 14.36
N ILE A 78 9.58 -2.46 13.59
CA ILE A 78 10.90 -1.97 14.05
C ILE A 78 10.74 -1.06 15.30
N SER A 79 9.70 -0.23 15.33
CA SER A 79 9.41 0.58 16.52
C SER A 79 9.10 -0.27 17.74
N ALA A 80 8.33 -1.36 17.59
CA ALA A 80 8.06 -2.31 18.67
C ALA A 80 9.33 -3.05 19.12
N ALA A 81 10.16 -3.49 18.16
CA ALA A 81 11.45 -4.14 18.45
C ALA A 81 12.40 -3.22 19.23
N ARG A 82 12.43 -1.91 18.90
CA ARG A 82 13.21 -0.93 19.66
C ARG A 82 12.70 -0.75 21.08
N ALA A 83 11.38 -0.75 21.28
CA ALA A 83 10.80 -0.69 22.62
C ALA A 83 11.17 -1.94 23.45
N ALA A 84 11.10 -3.13 22.84
CA ALA A 84 11.53 -4.38 23.49
C ALA A 84 13.04 -4.36 23.84
N ALA A 85 13.89 -3.86 22.94
CA ALA A 85 15.31 -3.69 23.21
C ALA A 85 15.58 -2.72 24.36
N ALA A 86 14.89 -1.59 24.41
CA ALA A 86 15.01 -0.62 25.49
C ALA A 86 14.61 -1.23 26.86
N VAL A 87 13.56 -2.06 26.89
CA VAL A 87 13.18 -2.80 28.09
C VAL A 87 14.24 -3.82 28.49
N ARG A 88 14.76 -4.59 27.53
CA ARG A 88 15.81 -5.59 27.78
C ARG A 88 17.08 -4.96 28.36
N ASP A 89 17.48 -3.81 27.84
CA ASP A 89 18.73 -3.15 28.15
C ASP A 89 18.56 -2.12 29.31
N ALA A 90 17.35 -1.99 29.87
CA ALA A 90 16.99 -0.98 30.88
C ALA A 90 17.86 -1.03 32.16
N GLY A 91 18.34 -2.23 32.52
CA GLY A 91 19.22 -2.42 33.67
C GLY A 91 20.53 -1.64 33.60
N GLU A 92 21.09 -1.44 32.41
CA GLU A 92 22.29 -0.63 32.18
C GLU A 92 22.08 0.85 32.54
N PHE A 93 20.82 1.29 32.51
CA PHE A 93 20.41 2.66 32.88
C PHE A 93 19.86 2.78 34.31
N GLY A 94 20.00 1.73 35.12
CA GLY A 94 19.49 1.71 36.52
C GLY A 94 17.97 1.54 36.59
N VAL A 95 17.29 1.13 35.53
CA VAL A 95 15.84 0.88 35.56
C VAL A 95 15.59 -0.62 35.75
N ASN A 96 14.87 -0.95 36.83
CA ASN A 96 14.51 -2.33 37.14
C ASN A 96 13.26 -2.74 36.35
N VAL A 97 13.41 -3.77 35.51
CA VAL A 97 12.29 -4.40 34.77
C VAL A 97 11.83 -5.65 35.54
N PRO A 98 10.53 -5.82 35.80
CA PRO A 98 10.02 -7.02 36.47
C PRO A 98 10.40 -8.30 35.76
N PRO A 99 10.75 -9.38 36.44
CA PRO A 99 10.94 -10.70 35.86
C PRO A 99 9.66 -11.15 35.08
N GLY A 100 9.85 -11.85 33.96
CA GLY A 100 8.73 -12.33 33.15
C GLY A 100 8.10 -11.28 32.25
N THR A 101 8.74 -10.14 32.03
CA THR A 101 8.32 -9.17 31.01
C THR A 101 8.51 -9.78 29.62
N GLU A 102 7.43 -9.94 28.87
CA GLU A 102 7.38 -10.60 27.57
C GLU A 102 6.84 -9.66 26.50
N VAL A 103 7.15 -9.98 25.23
CA VAL A 103 6.61 -9.29 24.05
C VAL A 103 5.41 -10.08 23.55
N ASP A 104 4.23 -9.46 23.59
CA ASP A 104 3.04 -9.99 22.94
C ASP A 104 3.09 -9.69 21.44
N PHE A 105 3.54 -10.67 20.64
CA PHE A 105 3.67 -10.52 19.19
C PHE A 105 2.32 -10.24 18.52
N GLY A 106 1.23 -10.85 18.99
CA GLY A 106 -0.11 -10.61 18.47
C GLY A 106 -0.50 -9.14 18.55
N LYS A 107 -0.24 -8.50 19.72
CA LYS A 107 -0.47 -7.06 19.90
C LYS A 107 0.47 -6.17 19.08
N VAL A 108 1.72 -6.60 18.86
CA VAL A 108 2.63 -5.87 17.97
C VAL A 108 2.06 -5.84 16.54
N MET A 109 1.57 -6.97 16.05
CA MET A 109 1.00 -7.08 14.71
C MET A 109 -0.36 -6.36 14.60
N GLU A 110 -1.19 -6.39 15.64
CA GLU A 110 -2.44 -5.62 15.72
C GLU A 110 -2.15 -4.11 15.67
N ARG A 111 -1.21 -3.62 16.48
CA ARG A 111 -0.76 -2.21 16.44
C ARG A 111 -0.25 -1.81 15.07
N MET A 112 0.49 -2.67 14.38
CA MET A 112 0.96 -2.43 13.02
C MET A 112 -0.22 -2.25 12.06
N ARG A 113 -1.23 -3.14 12.11
CA ARG A 113 -2.43 -3.05 11.27
C ARG A 113 -3.22 -1.78 11.57
N LYS A 114 -3.37 -1.41 12.85
CA LYS A 114 -4.00 -0.16 13.26
C LYS A 114 -3.30 1.05 12.64
N LEU A 115 -1.98 1.17 12.76
CA LEU A 115 -1.20 2.28 12.20
C LEU A 115 -1.35 2.38 10.68
N ARG A 116 -1.30 1.25 9.97
CA ARG A 116 -1.51 1.17 8.53
C ARG A 116 -2.91 1.66 8.14
N SER A 117 -3.92 1.21 8.88
CA SER A 117 -5.32 1.64 8.71
C SER A 117 -5.50 3.14 8.96
N ASP A 118 -4.89 3.67 10.02
CA ASP A 118 -5.01 5.10 10.37
C ASP A 118 -4.31 6.01 9.34
N LEU A 119 -3.30 5.52 8.63
CA LEU A 119 -2.63 6.24 7.54
C LEU A 119 -3.37 6.14 6.20
N SER A 120 -4.18 5.10 5.99
CA SER A 120 -4.82 4.81 4.71
C SER A 120 -5.70 5.92 4.13
N PRO A 121 -6.36 6.81 4.91
CA PRO A 121 -7.10 7.94 4.35
C PRO A 121 -6.23 8.88 3.51
N HIS A 122 -4.92 8.97 3.78
CA HIS A 122 -4.00 9.81 3.02
C HIS A 122 -3.73 9.29 1.61
N ASP A 123 -3.88 7.98 1.38
CA ASP A 123 -3.70 7.34 0.09
C ASP A 123 -5.02 6.81 -0.48
N SER A 124 -6.15 7.32 0.01
CA SER A 124 -7.48 6.80 -0.31
C SER A 124 -8.00 7.26 -1.68
N VAL A 125 -8.83 6.43 -2.28
CA VAL A 125 -9.62 6.79 -3.48
C VAL A 125 -10.35 8.11 -3.28
N LYS A 126 -11.03 8.26 -2.13
CA LYS A 126 -11.77 9.47 -1.77
C LYS A 126 -10.91 10.73 -1.80
N ARG A 127 -9.71 10.68 -1.21
CA ARG A 127 -8.81 11.85 -1.18
C ARG A 127 -8.37 12.24 -2.58
N PHE A 128 -7.96 11.28 -3.40
CA PHE A 128 -7.46 11.58 -4.75
C PHE A 128 -8.56 12.07 -5.67
N THR A 129 -9.78 11.55 -5.54
CA THR A 129 -10.96 12.08 -6.24
C THR A 129 -11.27 13.53 -5.81
N ALA A 130 -11.16 13.83 -4.50
CA ALA A 130 -11.34 15.21 -4.01
C ALA A 130 -10.27 16.19 -4.53
N LEU A 131 -9.11 15.70 -4.96
CA LEU A 131 -8.09 16.51 -5.66
C LEU A 131 -8.39 16.72 -7.16
N GLY A 132 -9.55 16.25 -7.66
CA GLY A 132 -9.95 16.37 -9.07
C GLY A 132 -9.30 15.34 -9.98
N ILE A 133 -8.80 14.23 -9.43
CA ILE A 133 -8.19 13.12 -10.18
C ILE A 133 -9.25 12.06 -10.43
N ASP A 134 -9.38 11.61 -11.67
CA ASP A 134 -10.22 10.48 -12.03
C ASP A 134 -9.50 9.18 -11.65
N VAL A 135 -9.95 8.52 -10.57
CA VAL A 135 -9.35 7.26 -10.08
C VAL A 135 -10.05 6.07 -10.71
N TYR A 136 -9.28 5.22 -11.37
CA TYR A 136 -9.72 3.96 -11.97
C TYR A 136 -9.12 2.78 -11.21
N LEU A 137 -9.97 1.99 -10.58
CA LEU A 137 -9.56 0.71 -10.01
C LEU A 137 -9.73 -0.37 -11.07
N GLY A 138 -8.63 -1.01 -11.47
CA GLY A 138 -8.58 -2.03 -12.51
C GLY A 138 -7.23 -2.14 -13.20
N GLN A 139 -7.11 -3.11 -14.10
CA GLN A 139 -5.88 -3.37 -14.84
C GLN A 139 -5.77 -2.44 -16.05
N GLY A 140 -4.79 -1.52 -16.01
CA GLY A 140 -4.44 -0.66 -17.15
C GLY A 140 -3.58 -1.38 -18.19
N SER A 141 -3.94 -1.24 -19.48
CA SER A 141 -3.17 -1.77 -20.61
C SER A 141 -3.14 -0.79 -21.78
N PHE A 142 -1.97 -0.60 -22.39
CA PHE A 142 -1.85 0.24 -23.58
C PHE A 142 -2.53 -0.44 -24.79
N ILE A 143 -3.37 0.31 -25.47
CA ILE A 143 -3.93 -0.08 -26.78
C ILE A 143 -3.04 0.45 -27.90
N ASP A 144 -2.63 1.71 -27.78
CA ASP A 144 -1.73 2.42 -28.70
C ASP A 144 -0.95 3.51 -27.95
N SER A 145 -0.25 4.36 -28.69
CA SER A 145 0.57 5.46 -28.14
C SER A 145 -0.23 6.59 -27.48
N SER A 146 -1.56 6.57 -27.57
CA SER A 146 -2.45 7.63 -27.07
C SER A 146 -3.68 7.13 -26.32
N THR A 147 -3.82 5.81 -26.18
CA THR A 147 -5.01 5.16 -25.59
C THR A 147 -4.60 4.05 -24.62
N ILE A 148 -5.17 4.07 -23.43
CA ILE A 148 -5.10 2.99 -22.44
C ILE A 148 -6.51 2.46 -22.22
N THR A 149 -6.65 1.16 -22.02
CA THR A 149 -7.89 0.55 -21.51
C THR A 149 -7.75 0.18 -20.04
N VAL A 150 -8.82 0.36 -19.28
CA VAL A 150 -8.99 -0.16 -17.93
C VAL A 150 -10.28 -0.95 -17.90
N ASP A 151 -10.18 -2.28 -17.84
CA ASP A 151 -11.33 -3.19 -17.83
C ASP A 151 -12.38 -2.87 -18.91
N GLY A 152 -11.91 -2.58 -20.12
CA GLY A 152 -12.75 -2.24 -21.29
C GLY A 152 -13.09 -0.75 -21.45
N THR A 153 -12.83 0.08 -20.45
CA THR A 153 -13.00 1.54 -20.53
C THR A 153 -11.79 2.16 -21.20
N LEU A 154 -11.98 2.93 -22.28
CA LEU A 154 -10.90 3.57 -23.04
C LEU A 154 -10.59 4.97 -22.52
N LEU A 155 -9.33 5.22 -22.21
CA LEU A 155 -8.80 6.49 -21.74
C LEU A 155 -7.84 7.07 -22.79
N SER A 156 -8.23 8.16 -23.45
CA SER A 156 -7.33 8.89 -24.34
C SER A 156 -6.44 9.84 -23.53
N PHE A 157 -5.14 9.90 -23.88
CA PHE A 157 -4.17 10.70 -23.12
C PHE A 157 -3.16 11.43 -24.01
N SER A 158 -2.52 12.46 -23.45
CA SER A 158 -1.39 13.15 -24.08
C SER A 158 -0.04 12.63 -23.60
N LYS A 159 0.06 12.30 -22.30
CA LYS A 159 1.25 11.73 -21.66
C LYS A 159 0.81 10.60 -20.73
N ALA A 160 1.66 9.58 -20.59
CA ALA A 160 1.49 8.53 -19.60
C ALA A 160 2.76 8.39 -18.75
N VAL A 161 2.59 8.07 -17.47
CA VAL A 161 3.67 7.74 -16.53
C VAL A 161 3.43 6.34 -15.99
N ILE A 162 4.45 5.49 -16.09
CA ILE A 162 4.43 4.12 -15.60
C ILE A 162 5.05 4.09 -14.20
N CYS A 163 4.22 3.88 -13.18
CA CYS A 163 4.57 3.85 -11.76
C CYS A 163 4.19 2.49 -11.12
N THR A 164 4.34 1.40 -11.87
CA THR A 164 3.83 0.08 -11.52
C THR A 164 4.59 -0.63 -10.38
N GLY A 165 5.70 -0.06 -9.93
CA GLY A 165 6.49 -0.59 -8.83
C GLY A 165 7.17 -1.92 -9.17
N ALA A 166 7.37 -2.75 -8.15
CA ALA A 166 7.99 -4.06 -8.23
C ALA A 166 7.22 -5.08 -7.39
N ARG A 167 7.59 -6.35 -7.51
CA ARG A 167 7.08 -7.47 -6.71
C ARG A 167 8.24 -8.24 -6.11
N ALA A 168 7.99 -8.91 -4.99
CA ALA A 168 8.94 -9.87 -4.44
C ALA A 168 9.26 -10.95 -5.46
N SER A 169 10.53 -11.22 -5.63
CA SER A 169 11.05 -12.27 -6.52
C SER A 169 11.80 -13.30 -5.69
N ALA A 170 11.48 -14.57 -5.89
CA ALA A 170 12.21 -15.67 -5.28
C ALA A 170 13.55 -15.87 -6.01
N PRO A 171 14.70 -15.84 -5.31
CA PRO A 171 15.98 -16.16 -5.93
C PRO A 171 16.05 -17.67 -6.29
N PRO A 172 16.86 -18.07 -7.28
CA PRO A 172 16.98 -19.46 -7.70
C PRO A 172 17.86 -20.27 -6.72
N ILE A 173 17.37 -20.46 -5.49
CA ILE A 173 18.02 -21.28 -4.46
C ILE A 173 17.43 -22.68 -4.53
N ALA A 174 18.29 -23.69 -4.68
CA ALA A 174 17.85 -25.08 -4.73
C ALA A 174 17.09 -25.46 -3.45
N GLY A 175 15.88 -26.02 -3.61
CA GLY A 175 15.01 -26.44 -2.51
C GLY A 175 14.15 -25.32 -1.91
N LEU A 176 14.26 -24.08 -2.35
CA LEU A 176 13.40 -22.98 -1.84
C LEU A 176 11.93 -23.23 -2.13
N ASP A 177 11.62 -23.87 -3.23
CA ASP A 177 10.27 -24.26 -3.65
C ASP A 177 9.65 -25.39 -2.79
N THR A 178 10.46 -26.06 -1.98
CA THR A 178 10.01 -27.15 -1.09
C THR A 178 9.73 -26.69 0.35
N VAL A 179 10.00 -25.43 0.66
CA VAL A 179 9.81 -24.87 2.01
C VAL A 179 8.85 -23.66 1.97
N SER A 180 8.13 -23.46 3.05
CA SER A 180 7.36 -22.22 3.22
C SER A 180 8.30 -21.09 3.62
N TYR A 181 8.28 -19.99 2.87
CA TYR A 181 9.06 -18.79 3.19
C TYR A 181 8.16 -17.55 3.13
N LEU A 182 8.59 -16.50 3.83
CA LEU A 182 7.87 -15.24 3.87
C LEU A 182 8.50 -14.25 2.87
N THR A 183 7.63 -13.45 2.27
CA THR A 183 8.02 -12.26 1.52
C THR A 183 7.43 -11.02 2.20
N ASN A 184 7.75 -9.82 1.71
CA ASN A 184 7.08 -8.62 2.17
C ASN A 184 5.55 -8.67 1.97
N GLU A 185 5.06 -9.43 1.01
CA GLU A 185 3.61 -9.57 0.74
C GLU A 185 2.91 -10.47 1.77
N THR A 186 3.62 -11.37 2.44
CA THR A 186 3.06 -12.36 3.36
C THR A 186 3.44 -12.13 4.83
N LEU A 187 4.60 -11.51 5.10
CA LEU A 187 5.11 -11.27 6.45
C LEU A 187 4.11 -10.52 7.34
N PHE A 188 3.45 -9.50 6.79
CA PHE A 188 2.58 -8.62 7.56
C PHE A 188 1.17 -9.16 7.80
N SER A 189 0.89 -10.38 7.34
CA SER A 189 -0.33 -11.13 7.66
C SER A 189 -0.21 -12.03 8.90
N LEU A 190 0.99 -12.18 9.43
CA LEU A 190 1.22 -12.99 10.63
C LEU A 190 0.44 -12.44 11.83
N THR A 191 -0.07 -13.36 12.66
CA THR A 191 -0.75 -13.07 13.93
C THR A 191 0.00 -13.67 15.12
N GLU A 192 0.87 -14.66 14.85
CA GLU A 192 1.68 -15.37 15.82
C GLU A 192 3.14 -15.37 15.33
N LEU A 193 4.06 -15.46 16.27
CA LEU A 193 5.49 -15.57 15.98
C LEU A 193 5.75 -16.98 15.44
N PRO A 194 6.36 -17.10 14.24
CA PRO A 194 6.66 -18.40 13.66
C PRO A 194 7.80 -19.13 14.37
#